data_b7a3e3b2583d2d6bb0023778ed75ba62
#
_entry.id   b7a3e3b2583d2d6bb0023778ed75ba62
#
_cell.length_a   1.000
_cell.length_b   1.000
_cell.length_c   1.000
_cell.angle_alpha   90.00
_cell.angle_beta   90.00
_cell.angle_gamma   90.00
#
_symmetry.space_group_name_H-M   'P 1'
#
loop_
_entity.id
_entity.type
_entity.pdbx_description
1 polymer ?
#
loop_
_entity_poly.entity_id
_entity_poly.type
_entity_poly.pdbx_seq_one_letter_code
_entity_poly.pdbx_strand_id
1 'polypeptide(L)'
;MKKLIVVEDDIITQKFYSIFFNKNGYQTLITDDGDKVFDSLINEDIGLILMDINLSNTYLNGEKIDGIQLSKYIKTNKKFLNVPLVLVTAYSLSNQIKQLLFDSKAEDIITKPILDYNLFLNKINSLIAS
;
A
#
# COMPACT_ATOMS: atom_id res chain seq x y z
N MET A 1 1.44 18.85 1.28
CA MET A 1 0.63 17.65 1.02
C MET A 1 1.50 16.40 1.24
N LYS A 2 0.97 15.44 1.95
CA LYS A 2 1.69 14.20 2.18
C LYS A 2 1.70 13.33 0.92
N LYS A 3 2.75 12.54 0.79
CA LYS A 3 2.96 11.67 -0.35
C LYS A 3 2.38 10.29 -0.06
N LEU A 4 1.88 9.60 -1.08
CA LEU A 4 1.45 8.23 -0.99
C LEU A 4 2.54 7.30 -1.52
N ILE A 5 2.67 6.14 -0.88
CA ILE A 5 3.47 5.04 -1.44
C ILE A 5 2.51 3.98 -1.96
N VAL A 6 2.72 3.54 -3.19
CA VAL A 6 1.96 2.45 -3.81
C VAL A 6 2.95 1.34 -4.14
N VAL A 7 2.77 0.18 -3.53
CA VAL A 7 3.62 -0.99 -3.78
C VAL A 7 2.85 -1.93 -4.69
N GLU A 8 3.31 -2.04 -5.92
CA GLU A 8 2.66 -2.78 -6.98
C GLU A 8 3.70 -3.19 -8.02
N ASP A 9 3.69 -4.44 -8.48
CA ASP A 9 4.66 -4.93 -9.46
C ASP A 9 4.12 -5.05 -10.88
N ASP A 10 2.81 -4.95 -11.08
CA ASP A 10 2.21 -4.97 -12.41
C ASP A 10 2.28 -3.60 -13.06
N ILE A 11 2.92 -3.52 -14.24
CA ILE A 11 3.18 -2.25 -14.93
C ILE A 11 1.88 -1.55 -15.33
N ILE A 12 0.88 -2.29 -15.78
CA ILE A 12 -0.40 -1.70 -16.20
C ILE A 12 -1.12 -1.10 -14.99
N THR A 13 -1.13 -1.82 -13.88
CA THR A 13 -1.74 -1.35 -12.63
C THR A 13 -0.98 -0.14 -12.08
N GLN A 14 0.35 -0.13 -12.17
CA GLN A 14 1.16 1.04 -11.79
C GLN A 14 0.76 2.28 -12.58
N LYS A 15 0.57 2.14 -13.89
CA LYS A 15 0.14 3.27 -14.74
C LYS A 15 -1.23 3.78 -14.34
N PHE A 16 -2.15 2.88 -14.02
CA PHE A 16 -3.47 3.28 -13.53
C PHE A 16 -3.36 4.13 -12.26
N TYR A 17 -2.62 3.65 -11.27
CA TYR A 17 -2.45 4.39 -10.02
C TYR A 17 -1.77 5.75 -10.23
N SER A 18 -0.75 5.79 -11.09
CA SER A 18 -0.04 7.03 -11.40
C SER A 18 -1.00 8.08 -11.95
N ILE A 19 -1.80 7.71 -12.94
CA ILE A 19 -2.76 8.61 -13.56
C ILE A 19 -3.86 9.01 -12.56
N PHE A 20 -4.41 8.03 -11.87
CA PHE A 20 -5.51 8.24 -10.94
C PHE A 20 -5.13 9.19 -9.80
N PHE A 21 -4.03 8.91 -9.13
CA PHE A 21 -3.60 9.74 -8.00
C PHE A 21 -3.12 11.11 -8.42
N ASN A 22 -2.37 11.20 -9.53
CA ASN A 22 -1.94 12.49 -10.05
C ASN A 22 -3.13 13.39 -10.40
N LYS A 23 -4.14 12.82 -11.06
CA LYS A 23 -5.37 13.55 -11.41
C LYS A 23 -6.10 14.07 -10.17
N ASN A 24 -5.98 13.38 -9.05
CA ASN A 24 -6.64 13.76 -7.81
C ASN A 24 -5.72 14.53 -6.85
N GLY A 25 -4.61 15.04 -7.36
CA GLY A 25 -3.75 15.97 -6.62
C GLY A 25 -2.74 15.33 -5.67
N TYR A 26 -2.51 14.02 -5.76
CA TYR A 26 -1.55 13.33 -4.92
C TYR A 26 -0.20 13.16 -5.60
N GLN A 27 0.86 13.35 -4.82
CA GLN A 27 2.19 12.87 -5.20
C GLN A 27 2.34 11.43 -4.74
N THR A 28 2.95 10.59 -5.57
CA THR A 28 3.11 9.18 -5.27
C THR A 28 4.52 8.70 -5.56
N LEU A 29 4.97 7.74 -4.76
CA LEU A 29 6.02 6.80 -5.15
C LEU A 29 5.33 5.49 -5.48
N ILE A 30 5.45 5.04 -6.72
CA ILE A 30 4.92 3.74 -7.16
C ILE A 30 6.12 2.85 -7.45
N THR A 31 6.24 1.75 -6.73
CA THR A 31 7.42 0.90 -6.81
C THR A 31 7.08 -0.55 -6.45
N ASP A 32 7.91 -1.47 -6.92
CA ASP A 32 7.91 -2.87 -6.46
C ASP A 32 9.14 -3.20 -5.60
N ASP A 33 9.94 -2.19 -5.24
CA ASP A 33 11.19 -2.36 -4.52
C ASP A 33 10.99 -2.04 -3.02
N GLY A 34 11.13 -3.05 -2.17
CA GLY A 34 10.96 -2.89 -0.72
C GLY A 34 11.96 -1.92 -0.10
N ASP A 35 13.18 -1.86 -0.62
CA ASP A 35 14.20 -0.94 -0.10
C ASP A 35 13.83 0.52 -0.40
N LYS A 36 13.28 0.79 -1.57
CA LYS A 36 12.77 2.13 -1.91
C LYS A 36 11.62 2.55 -1.04
N VAL A 37 10.75 1.61 -0.66
CA VAL A 37 9.65 1.89 0.26
C VAL A 37 10.20 2.39 1.60
N PHE A 38 11.15 1.69 2.18
CA PHE A 38 11.77 2.09 3.45
C PHE A 38 12.54 3.40 3.34
N ASP A 39 13.28 3.60 2.26
CA ASP A 39 13.99 4.88 2.04
C ASP A 39 13.02 6.05 2.03
N SER A 40 11.89 5.89 1.37
CA SER A 40 10.86 6.93 1.30
C SER A 40 10.20 7.17 2.66
N LEU A 41 9.92 6.10 3.40
CA LEU A 41 9.36 6.22 4.76
C LEU A 41 10.29 6.97 5.70
N ILE A 42 11.59 6.77 5.57
CA ILE A 42 12.60 7.43 6.42
C ILE A 42 12.77 8.89 6.05
N ASN A 43 12.77 9.21 4.76
CA ASN A 43 13.22 10.52 4.26
C ASN A 43 12.09 11.47 3.88
N GLU A 44 10.85 11.01 3.78
CA GLU A 44 9.74 11.82 3.30
C GLU A 44 8.55 11.73 4.24
N ASP A 45 7.63 12.67 4.11
CA ASP A 45 6.38 12.69 4.87
C ASP A 45 5.33 11.88 4.11
N ILE A 46 5.11 10.65 4.55
CA ILE A 46 4.21 9.69 3.90
C ILE A 46 2.87 9.69 4.62
N GLY A 47 1.80 9.89 3.87
CA GLY A 47 0.45 9.93 4.39
C GLY A 47 -0.28 8.60 4.40
N LEU A 48 0.11 7.67 3.51
CA LEU A 48 -0.54 6.37 3.40
C LEU A 48 0.29 5.45 2.50
N ILE A 49 0.24 4.16 2.79
CA ILE A 49 0.83 3.11 1.96
C ILE A 49 -0.30 2.24 1.41
N LEU A 50 -0.34 2.09 0.09
CA LEU A 50 -1.23 1.16 -0.59
C LEU A 50 -0.39 -0.05 -1.02
N MET A 51 -0.71 -1.24 -0.51
CA MET A 51 0.13 -2.43 -0.63
C MET A 51 -0.61 -3.56 -1.32
N ASP A 52 -0.17 -3.93 -2.53
CA ASP A 52 -0.65 -5.15 -3.17
C ASP A 52 -0.09 -6.36 -2.42
N ILE A 53 -0.93 -7.34 -2.13
CA ILE A 53 -0.45 -8.56 -1.47
C ILE A 53 0.19 -9.54 -2.44
N ASN A 54 -0.14 -9.47 -3.74
CA ASN A 54 0.34 -10.40 -4.76
C ASN A 54 1.62 -9.89 -5.43
N LEU A 55 2.64 -9.62 -4.64
CA LEU A 55 3.94 -9.18 -5.15
C LEU A 55 4.80 -10.40 -5.49
N SER A 56 5.22 -10.52 -6.75
CA SER A 56 6.01 -11.65 -7.23
C SER A 56 7.48 -11.32 -7.42
N ASN A 57 7.85 -10.05 -7.54
CA ASN A 57 9.23 -9.60 -7.83
C ASN A 57 9.69 -8.52 -6.86
N THR A 58 9.24 -8.57 -5.62
CA THR A 58 9.60 -7.56 -4.61
C THR A 58 10.63 -8.11 -3.66
N TYR A 59 11.68 -7.33 -3.40
CA TYR A 59 12.79 -7.72 -2.56
C TYR A 59 13.03 -6.66 -1.49
N LEU A 60 13.46 -7.11 -0.32
CA LEU A 60 13.92 -6.26 0.78
C LEU A 60 15.25 -6.81 1.27
N ASN A 61 16.30 -5.99 1.25
CA ASN A 61 17.67 -6.39 1.64
C ASN A 61 18.14 -7.65 0.90
N GLY A 62 17.78 -7.79 -0.38
CA GLY A 62 18.16 -8.92 -1.21
C GLY A 62 17.29 -10.16 -1.06
N GLU A 63 16.32 -10.18 -0.16
CA GLU A 63 15.43 -11.31 0.06
C GLU A 63 14.06 -11.04 -0.54
N LYS A 64 13.49 -12.06 -1.19
CA LYS A 64 12.15 -11.96 -1.78
C LYS A 64 11.10 -11.88 -0.68
N ILE A 65 10.15 -10.96 -0.87
CA ILE A 65 9.13 -10.67 0.14
C ILE A 65 7.78 -10.43 -0.54
N ASP A 66 6.71 -10.90 0.06
CA ASP A 66 5.36 -10.60 -0.41
C ASP A 66 4.77 -9.38 0.30
N GLY A 67 3.56 -8.97 -0.11
CA GLY A 67 2.92 -7.78 0.45
C GLY A 67 2.55 -7.92 1.92
N ILE A 68 2.17 -9.12 2.37
CA ILE A 68 1.83 -9.36 3.77
C ILE A 68 3.09 -9.22 4.65
N GLN A 69 4.18 -9.84 4.24
CA GLN A 69 5.45 -9.78 4.95
C GLN A 69 6.01 -8.35 5.00
N LEU A 70 5.97 -7.65 3.86
CA LEU A 70 6.45 -6.27 3.79
C LEU A 70 5.62 -5.35 4.67
N SER A 71 4.29 -5.50 4.65
CA SER A 71 3.39 -4.76 5.52
C SER A 71 3.72 -4.99 7.00
N LYS A 72 3.92 -6.25 7.39
CA LYS A 72 4.26 -6.59 8.77
C LYS A 72 5.60 -5.96 9.18
N TYR A 73 6.61 -6.01 8.31
CA TYR A 73 7.89 -5.37 8.58
C TYR A 73 7.74 -3.87 8.83
N ILE A 74 6.96 -3.19 7.99
CA ILE A 74 6.71 -1.76 8.14
C ILE A 74 5.99 -1.47 9.46
N LYS A 75 4.90 -2.19 9.74
CA LYS A 75 4.03 -1.91 10.88
C LYS A 75 4.60 -2.36 12.22
N THR A 76 5.64 -3.19 12.23
CA THR A 76 6.35 -3.52 13.47
C THR A 76 7.44 -2.51 13.81
N ASN A 77 7.77 -1.61 12.92
CA ASN A 77 8.71 -0.53 13.19
C ASN A 77 7.97 0.64 13.84
N LYS A 78 8.37 1.00 15.06
CA LYS A 78 7.71 2.06 15.84
C LYS A 78 7.69 3.41 15.13
N LYS A 79 8.65 3.67 14.27
CA LYS A 79 8.72 4.93 13.51
C LYS A 79 7.56 5.08 12.53
N PHE A 80 6.95 3.98 12.08
CA PHE A 80 5.94 3.99 11.03
C PHE A 80 4.55 3.55 11.51
N LEU A 81 4.35 3.44 12.84
CA LEU A 81 3.08 3.02 13.42
C LEU A 81 1.91 3.91 13.00
N ASN A 82 2.17 5.20 12.80
CA ASN A 82 1.12 6.17 12.48
C ASN A 82 0.89 6.37 10.99
N VAL A 83 1.62 5.66 10.14
CA VAL A 83 1.40 5.69 8.70
C VAL A 83 0.36 4.63 8.35
N PRO A 84 -0.84 5.02 7.90
CA PRO A 84 -1.86 4.05 7.53
C PRO A 84 -1.38 3.16 6.38
N LEU A 85 -1.63 1.87 6.49
CA LEU A 85 -1.31 0.92 5.45
C LEU A 85 -2.57 0.17 5.06
N VAL A 86 -2.89 0.18 3.77
CA VAL A 86 -4.07 -0.45 3.19
C VAL A 86 -3.62 -1.55 2.25
N LEU A 87 -4.07 -2.77 2.49
CA LEU A 87 -3.82 -3.88 1.58
C LEU A 87 -4.78 -3.83 0.41
N VAL A 88 -4.31 -4.25 -0.76
CA VAL A 88 -5.15 -4.45 -1.94
C VAL A 88 -5.04 -5.92 -2.33
N THR A 89 -6.18 -6.59 -2.45
CA THR A 89 -6.22 -8.02 -2.72
C THR A 89 -7.36 -8.41 -3.64
N ALA A 90 -7.17 -9.48 -4.41
CA ALA A 90 -8.24 -10.11 -5.18
C ALA A 90 -9.11 -11.06 -4.34
N TYR A 91 -8.72 -11.36 -3.11
CA TYR A 91 -9.49 -12.24 -2.23
C TYR A 91 -10.75 -11.54 -1.74
N SER A 92 -11.89 -12.23 -1.84
CA SER A 92 -13.19 -11.69 -1.44
C SER A 92 -13.82 -12.40 -0.25
N LEU A 93 -13.18 -13.46 0.28
CA LEU A 93 -13.72 -14.23 1.38
C LEU A 93 -13.46 -13.53 2.71
N SER A 94 -14.51 -13.24 3.46
CA SER A 94 -14.44 -12.45 4.69
C SER A 94 -13.54 -13.05 5.78
N ASN A 95 -13.50 -14.39 5.90
CA ASN A 95 -12.63 -15.06 6.87
C ASN A 95 -11.16 -14.89 6.54
N GLN A 96 -10.81 -14.87 5.26
CA GLN A 96 -9.44 -14.62 4.81
C GLN A 96 -9.04 -13.17 5.04
N ILE A 97 -9.96 -12.23 4.83
CA ILE A 97 -9.70 -10.81 5.06
C ILE A 97 -9.29 -10.55 6.51
N LYS A 98 -9.98 -11.14 7.49
CA LYS A 98 -9.63 -10.99 8.90
C LYS A 98 -8.23 -11.51 9.20
N GLN A 99 -7.87 -12.66 8.64
CA GLN A 99 -6.55 -13.26 8.83
C GLN A 99 -5.46 -12.40 8.18
N LEU A 100 -5.72 -11.88 6.98
CA LEU A 100 -4.78 -11.00 6.28
C LEU A 100 -4.52 -9.71 7.06
N LEU A 101 -5.57 -9.09 7.61
CA LEU A 101 -5.41 -7.90 8.44
C LEU A 101 -4.59 -8.21 9.69
N PHE A 102 -4.86 -9.32 10.34
CA PHE A 102 -4.11 -9.73 11.52
C PHE A 102 -2.63 -9.97 11.20
N ASP A 103 -2.34 -10.75 10.17
CA ASP A 103 -0.98 -11.13 9.80
C ASP A 103 -0.15 -9.95 9.30
N SER A 104 -0.75 -9.05 8.54
CA SER A 104 -0.08 -7.90 7.95
C SER A 104 0.04 -6.70 8.88
N LYS A 105 -0.82 -6.64 9.90
CA LYS A 105 -1.00 -5.48 10.78
C LYS A 105 -1.47 -4.22 10.05
N ALA A 106 -2.07 -4.38 8.87
CA ALA A 106 -2.61 -3.28 8.08
C ALA A 106 -3.86 -2.68 8.75
N GLU A 107 -4.12 -1.40 8.49
CA GLU A 107 -5.30 -0.70 9.01
C GLU A 107 -6.56 -1.06 8.26
N ASP A 108 -6.45 -1.39 6.97
CA ASP A 108 -7.65 -1.70 6.17
C ASP A 108 -7.27 -2.54 4.95
N ILE A 109 -8.30 -3.01 4.25
CA ILE A 109 -8.17 -3.83 3.04
C ILE A 109 -9.14 -3.33 1.97
N ILE A 110 -8.69 -3.32 0.72
CA ILE A 110 -9.51 -3.03 -0.45
C ILE A 110 -9.47 -4.24 -1.36
N THR A 111 -10.63 -4.70 -1.81
CA THR A 111 -10.71 -5.84 -2.73
C THR A 111 -10.71 -5.37 -4.19
N LYS A 112 -10.02 -6.12 -5.04
CA LYS A 112 -10.03 -5.90 -6.49
C LYS A 112 -11.17 -6.70 -7.13
N PRO A 113 -11.70 -6.23 -8.27
CA PRO A 113 -11.36 -5.00 -8.98
C PRO A 113 -11.97 -3.77 -8.30
N ILE A 114 -11.35 -2.60 -8.48
CA ILE A 114 -11.90 -1.34 -7.98
C ILE A 114 -12.99 -0.90 -8.95
N LEU A 115 -14.24 -1.01 -8.52
CA LEU A 115 -15.40 -0.74 -9.38
C LEU A 115 -15.94 0.68 -9.21
N ASP A 116 -15.77 1.26 -8.03
CA ASP A 116 -16.23 2.61 -7.72
C ASP A 116 -15.03 3.47 -7.32
N TYR A 117 -14.57 4.29 -8.25
CA TYR A 117 -13.38 5.13 -8.04
C TYR A 117 -13.63 6.25 -7.05
N ASN A 118 -14.85 6.77 -6.95
CA ASN A 118 -15.18 7.78 -5.96
C ASN A 118 -15.15 7.20 -4.55
N LEU A 119 -15.69 6.01 -4.37
CA LEU A 119 -15.64 5.31 -3.09
C LEU A 119 -14.20 4.99 -2.70
N PHE A 120 -13.40 4.53 -3.65
CA PHE A 120 -11.98 4.24 -3.44
C PHE A 120 -11.23 5.50 -2.99
N LEU A 121 -11.42 6.61 -3.70
CA LEU A 121 -10.77 7.88 -3.36
C LEU A 121 -11.20 8.38 -1.98
N ASN A 122 -12.50 8.30 -1.67
CA ASN A 122 -13.01 8.70 -0.36
C ASN A 122 -12.40 7.88 0.77
N LYS A 123 -12.23 6.58 0.56
CA LYS A 123 -11.59 5.71 1.54
C LYS A 123 -10.12 6.12 1.77
N ILE A 124 -9.38 6.35 0.69
CA ILE A 124 -7.99 6.82 0.78
C ILE A 124 -7.94 8.14 1.54
N ASN A 125 -8.77 9.11 1.17
CA ASN A 125 -8.80 10.43 1.81
C ASN A 125 -9.13 10.34 3.31
N SER A 126 -10.02 9.43 3.69
CA SER A 126 -10.42 9.27 5.10
C SER A 126 -9.32 8.64 5.97
N LEU A 127 -8.42 7.88 5.37
CA LEU A 127 -7.38 7.16 6.09
C LEU A 127 -6.06 7.91 6.16
N ILE A 128 -5.82 8.86 5.27
CA ILE A 128 -4.56 9.59 5.24
C ILE A 128 -4.30 10.26 6.58
N ALA A 129 -3.10 10.05 7.10
CA ALA A 129 -2.66 10.67 8.34
C ALA A 129 -2.59 12.19 8.19
N SER A 130 -3.21 12.89 9.10
CA SER A 130 -3.24 14.36 9.12
C SER A 130 -1.99 14.97 9.74
#